data_961aea099ca79eee848c0ef26eda598b
#
_entry.id   961aea099ca79eee848c0ef26eda598b
#
_cell.length_a   1.000
_cell.length_b   1.000
_cell.length_c   1.000
_cell.angle_alpha   90.00
_cell.angle_beta   90.00
_cell.angle_gamma   90.00
#
_symmetry.space_group_name_H-M   'P 1'
#
loop_
_entity.id
_entity.type
_entity.pdbx_description
1 polymer ?
#
loop_
_entity_poly.entity_id
_entity_poly.type
_entity_poly.pdbx_seq_one_letter_code
_entity_poly.pdbx_strand_id
1 'polypeptide(L)'
;MHKHIDNYTYLTQAPVHHVIITMAIPTIISMLVTGLYNIADTFFVGKIDTQATAAVGVVFSLMFFVQAMGFFFGHGSGNYISRELGARRHENAIKMASTGFFSSFFVGVIVLILGEIFLTPLSLMLGSTPTILPYTEDYMQVILLGAPFLTSSLTLNNQMRLQGNAKFAMFGIVTGAILNVILDPLLIFTFGLGVSGAAWATVIGQAVSFVILLLMTRRGENIAIHFRNFSPSLQRYKEIFYGGSPSMMRQGLACIATMSLNLAAGAYGDSAIAAMSIVGRIAMLSFAVVIGLGQGFQPVCGFCYGAGLYDRLKEAYRFTVIIGTSFLIVICIIGWIISGSLIGVFRDDPKVIAIGVVALRWQLCTFPLNSLILASNMLAQTCRKPWRANILAAARQGLFFIPLIFILPAHFGLLGVEMCQAVSDIFSFTLTVPIVVYTFREFTREAAERKTKV
;
A
#
# COMPACT_ATOMS: atom_id res chain seq x y z
N MET A 1 -2.81 -5.79 37.96
CA MET A 1 -1.79 -6.66 37.34
C MET A 1 -2.35 -7.19 36.03
N HIS A 2 -2.18 -6.46 34.90
CA HIS A 2 -2.55 -7.00 33.58
C HIS A 2 -1.53 -8.09 33.24
N LYS A 3 -1.97 -9.36 33.22
CA LYS A 3 -1.17 -10.44 32.66
C LYS A 3 -0.76 -10.04 31.23
N HIS A 4 0.53 -9.94 31.00
CA HIS A 4 1.10 -9.72 29.68
C HIS A 4 0.75 -10.98 28.86
N ILE A 5 -0.33 -10.90 28.05
CA ILE A 5 -0.71 -11.97 27.14
C ILE A 5 0.28 -11.87 25.98
N ASP A 6 1.00 -12.94 25.68
CA ASP A 6 1.93 -12.99 24.56
C ASP A 6 1.19 -12.84 23.20
N ASN A 7 1.86 -12.32 22.20
CA ASN A 7 1.27 -12.06 20.87
C ASN A 7 0.69 -13.34 20.25
N TYR A 8 1.32 -14.49 20.48
CA TYR A 8 0.80 -15.77 20.00
C TYR A 8 -0.57 -16.08 20.59
N THR A 9 -0.70 -16.06 21.91
CA THR A 9 -1.97 -16.32 22.61
C THR A 9 -3.01 -15.28 22.23
N TYR A 10 -2.64 -14.01 22.13
CA TYR A 10 -3.55 -12.95 21.74
C TYR A 10 -4.13 -13.17 20.33
N LEU A 11 -3.27 -13.42 19.35
CA LEU A 11 -3.69 -13.59 17.96
C LEU A 11 -4.43 -14.91 17.69
N THR A 12 -4.12 -15.97 18.46
CA THR A 12 -4.69 -17.31 18.22
C THR A 12 -5.87 -17.67 19.13
N GLN A 13 -6.07 -16.99 20.28
CA GLN A 13 -7.09 -17.38 21.26
C GLN A 13 -8.08 -16.28 21.64
N ALA A 14 -7.68 -14.97 21.58
CA ALA A 14 -8.59 -13.87 21.94
C ALA A 14 -9.74 -13.74 20.90
N PRO A 15 -10.89 -13.13 21.25
CA PRO A 15 -12.01 -12.96 20.33
C PRO A 15 -11.59 -12.33 19.00
N VAL A 16 -11.92 -12.95 17.88
CA VAL A 16 -11.45 -12.58 16.54
C VAL A 16 -11.75 -11.13 16.19
N HIS A 17 -12.96 -10.67 16.46
CA HIS A 17 -13.38 -9.29 16.19
C HIS A 17 -12.55 -8.26 16.96
N HIS A 18 -12.24 -8.54 18.22
CA HIS A 18 -11.43 -7.65 19.06
C HIS A 18 -9.98 -7.56 18.54
N VAL A 19 -9.39 -8.70 18.19
CA VAL A 19 -8.02 -8.76 17.66
C VAL A 19 -7.89 -8.00 16.35
N ILE A 20 -8.81 -8.24 15.40
CA ILE A 20 -8.77 -7.58 14.09
C ILE A 20 -8.93 -6.06 14.23
N ILE A 21 -9.89 -5.59 15.02
CA ILE A 21 -10.09 -4.15 15.25
C ILE A 21 -8.86 -3.52 15.89
N THR A 22 -8.30 -4.16 16.93
CA THR A 22 -7.10 -3.66 17.62
C THR A 22 -5.87 -3.58 16.70
N MET A 23 -5.74 -4.50 15.74
CA MET A 23 -4.67 -4.46 14.74
C MET A 23 -4.98 -3.48 13.59
N ALA A 24 -6.25 -3.35 13.21
CA ALA A 24 -6.67 -2.51 12.10
C ALA A 24 -6.61 -1.01 12.43
N ILE A 25 -7.02 -0.58 13.63
CA ILE A 25 -7.06 0.84 13.98
C ILE A 25 -5.70 1.54 13.78
N PRO A 26 -4.57 1.04 14.36
CA PRO A 26 -3.28 1.66 14.13
C PRO A 26 -2.88 1.69 12.64
N THR A 27 -3.23 0.64 11.91
CA THR A 27 -2.89 0.54 10.48
C THR A 27 -3.72 1.49 9.64
N ILE A 28 -5.02 1.64 9.93
CA ILE A 28 -5.91 2.63 9.30
C ILE A 28 -5.38 4.05 9.55
N ILE A 29 -5.01 4.36 10.80
CA ILE A 29 -4.41 5.67 11.15
C ILE A 29 -3.15 5.90 10.33
N SER A 30 -2.25 4.92 10.23
CA SER A 30 -1.03 5.03 9.43
C SER A 30 -1.34 5.30 7.95
N MET A 31 -2.32 4.60 7.37
CA MET A 31 -2.71 4.77 5.97
C MET A 31 -3.33 6.15 5.71
N LEU A 32 -4.22 6.61 6.60
CA LEU A 32 -4.83 7.93 6.48
C LEU A 32 -3.80 9.05 6.64
N VAL A 33 -2.92 8.95 7.64
CA VAL A 33 -1.85 9.95 7.86
C VAL A 33 -0.90 9.98 6.66
N THR A 34 -0.54 8.82 6.10
CA THR A 34 0.29 8.74 4.89
C THR A 34 -0.40 9.39 3.69
N GLY A 35 -1.70 9.17 3.50
CA GLY A 35 -2.48 9.83 2.46
C GLY A 35 -2.53 11.34 2.63
N LEU A 36 -2.76 11.81 3.86
CA LEU A 36 -2.85 13.24 4.16
C LEU A 36 -1.51 13.96 4.00
N TYR A 37 -0.39 13.36 4.41
CA TYR A 37 0.90 14.01 4.22
C TYR A 37 1.28 14.13 2.75
N ASN A 38 0.96 13.16 1.91
CA ASN A 38 1.17 13.27 0.46
C ASN A 38 0.36 14.42 -0.17
N ILE A 39 -0.85 14.66 0.33
CA ILE A 39 -1.67 15.80 -0.10
C ILE A 39 -1.05 17.11 0.37
N ALA A 40 -0.57 17.18 1.61
CA ALA A 40 0.08 18.36 2.17
C ALA A 40 1.38 18.73 1.43
N ASP A 41 2.24 17.75 1.16
CA ASP A 41 3.47 17.92 0.38
C ASP A 41 3.17 18.51 -1.01
N THR A 42 2.22 17.92 -1.73
CA THR A 42 1.76 18.44 -3.04
C THR A 42 1.23 19.87 -2.94
N PHE A 43 0.53 20.20 -1.86
CA PHE A 43 0.00 21.55 -1.64
C PHE A 43 1.11 22.58 -1.42
N PHE A 44 2.12 22.26 -0.60
CA PHE A 44 3.23 23.20 -0.35
C PHE A 44 4.12 23.37 -1.57
N VAL A 45 4.44 22.29 -2.28
CA VAL A 45 5.21 22.36 -3.54
C VAL A 45 4.44 23.16 -4.60
N GLY A 46 3.13 22.99 -4.68
CA GLY A 46 2.27 23.75 -5.60
C GLY A 46 2.29 25.27 -5.39
N LYS A 47 2.74 25.74 -4.22
CA LYS A 47 2.91 27.17 -3.94
C LYS A 47 4.26 27.76 -4.40
N ILE A 48 5.21 26.93 -4.81
CA ILE A 48 6.52 27.40 -5.28
C ILE A 48 6.36 27.98 -6.69
N ASP A 49 6.22 27.11 -7.68
CA ASP A 49 5.92 27.43 -9.08
C ASP A 49 5.43 26.20 -9.84
N THR A 50 5.02 26.40 -11.09
CA THR A 50 4.51 25.32 -11.95
C THR A 50 5.61 24.31 -12.32
N GLN A 51 6.84 24.78 -12.52
CA GLN A 51 7.99 23.94 -12.92
C GLN A 51 8.41 23.02 -11.78
N ALA A 52 8.43 23.57 -10.56
CA ALA A 52 8.68 22.79 -9.34
C ALA A 52 7.64 21.68 -9.14
N THR A 53 6.37 22.01 -9.32
CA THR A 53 5.27 21.04 -9.21
C THR A 53 5.39 19.93 -10.26
N ALA A 54 5.73 20.28 -11.50
CA ALA A 54 5.93 19.31 -12.57
C ALA A 54 7.13 18.41 -12.28
N ALA A 55 8.25 18.95 -11.81
CA ALA A 55 9.45 18.20 -11.45
C ALA A 55 9.18 17.18 -10.34
N VAL A 56 8.50 17.59 -9.27
CA VAL A 56 8.10 16.68 -8.20
C VAL A 56 7.19 15.56 -8.73
N GLY A 57 6.25 15.89 -9.62
CA GLY A 57 5.39 14.90 -10.28
C GLY A 57 6.16 13.84 -11.05
N VAL A 58 7.22 14.21 -11.76
CA VAL A 58 8.12 13.29 -12.48
C VAL A 58 8.82 12.35 -11.49
N VAL A 59 9.35 12.88 -10.39
CA VAL A 59 10.10 12.09 -9.39
C VAL A 59 9.18 11.17 -8.57
N PHE A 60 7.88 11.44 -8.48
CA PHE A 60 6.93 10.54 -7.82
C PHE A 60 6.97 9.11 -8.36
N SER A 61 7.20 8.94 -9.66
CA SER A 61 7.33 7.60 -10.27
C SER A 61 8.50 6.81 -9.66
N LEU A 62 9.62 7.46 -9.40
CA LEU A 62 10.77 6.86 -8.71
C LEU A 62 10.43 6.54 -7.25
N MET A 63 9.76 7.45 -6.56
CA MET A 63 9.33 7.24 -5.17
C MET A 63 8.38 6.03 -5.05
N PHE A 64 7.44 5.86 -5.98
CA PHE A 64 6.57 4.69 -6.03
C PHE A 64 7.34 3.39 -6.27
N PHE A 65 8.37 3.41 -7.11
CA PHE A 65 9.24 2.26 -7.31
C PHE A 65 9.99 1.88 -6.03
N VAL A 66 10.59 2.85 -5.36
CA VAL A 66 11.30 2.65 -4.07
C VAL A 66 10.33 2.12 -3.00
N GLN A 67 9.13 2.68 -2.94
CA GLN A 67 8.07 2.22 -2.05
C GLN A 67 7.65 0.77 -2.36
N ALA A 68 7.51 0.43 -3.63
CA ALA A 68 7.19 -0.93 -4.06
C ALA A 68 8.24 -1.94 -3.61
N MET A 69 9.54 -1.57 -3.66
CA MET A 69 10.64 -2.38 -3.12
C MET A 69 10.50 -2.58 -1.61
N GLY A 70 10.18 -1.52 -0.86
CA GLY A 70 9.93 -1.61 0.58
C GLY A 70 8.77 -2.54 0.92
N PHE A 71 7.67 -2.47 0.18
CA PHE A 71 6.54 -3.40 0.34
C PHE A 71 6.87 -4.83 -0.10
N PHE A 72 7.69 -5.00 -1.14
CA PHE A 72 8.14 -6.31 -1.58
C PHE A 72 8.88 -7.05 -0.46
N PHE A 73 9.90 -6.43 0.12
CA PHE A 73 10.64 -7.02 1.24
C PHE A 73 9.81 -7.08 2.52
N GLY A 74 9.01 -6.05 2.79
CA GLY A 74 8.19 -5.94 3.99
C GLY A 74 7.10 -7.00 4.08
N HIS A 75 6.27 -7.12 3.06
CA HIS A 75 5.23 -8.16 3.01
C HIS A 75 5.83 -9.55 2.78
N GLY A 76 6.88 -9.64 1.96
CA GLY A 76 7.57 -10.90 1.68
C GLY A 76 8.12 -11.56 2.94
N SER A 77 8.95 -10.84 3.68
CA SER A 77 9.52 -11.31 4.94
C SER A 77 8.47 -11.38 6.07
N GLY A 78 7.61 -10.37 6.19
CA GLY A 78 6.62 -10.29 7.26
C GLY A 78 5.58 -11.40 7.21
N ASN A 79 5.05 -11.75 6.05
CA ASN A 79 4.11 -12.86 5.91
C ASN A 79 4.76 -14.21 6.27
N TYR A 80 6.03 -14.40 5.94
CA TYR A 80 6.77 -15.58 6.38
C TYR A 80 6.94 -15.59 7.90
N ILE A 81 7.35 -14.45 8.49
CA ILE A 81 7.52 -14.30 9.93
C ILE A 81 6.23 -14.64 10.67
N SER A 82 5.08 -14.12 10.25
CA SER A 82 3.80 -14.37 10.91
C SER A 82 3.42 -15.87 10.88
N ARG A 83 3.68 -16.57 9.78
CA ARG A 83 3.44 -18.01 9.68
C ARG A 83 4.39 -18.82 10.57
N GLU A 84 5.66 -18.48 10.60
CA GLU A 84 6.66 -19.18 11.43
C GLU A 84 6.41 -18.96 12.93
N LEU A 85 6.03 -17.74 13.34
CA LEU A 85 5.62 -17.46 14.71
C LEU A 85 4.33 -18.23 15.08
N GLY A 86 3.36 -18.30 14.17
CA GLY A 86 2.16 -19.13 14.33
C GLY A 86 2.48 -20.62 14.46
N ALA A 87 3.51 -21.10 13.78
CA ALA A 87 4.03 -22.47 13.90
C ALA A 87 5.02 -22.67 15.06
N ARG A 88 5.26 -21.62 15.88
CA ARG A 88 6.24 -21.59 16.99
C ARG A 88 7.69 -21.85 16.58
N ARG A 89 8.06 -21.53 15.35
CA ARG A 89 9.42 -21.66 14.81
C ARG A 89 10.16 -20.34 14.85
N HIS A 90 10.47 -19.87 16.04
CA HIS A 90 11.04 -18.54 16.29
C HIS A 90 12.38 -18.30 15.59
N GLU A 91 13.26 -19.30 15.51
CA GLU A 91 14.56 -19.17 14.87
C GLU A 91 14.47 -18.77 13.38
N ASN A 92 13.53 -19.39 12.66
CA ASN A 92 13.29 -19.07 11.27
C ASN A 92 12.75 -17.64 11.10
N ALA A 93 11.86 -17.21 12.00
CA ALA A 93 11.33 -15.86 12.00
C ALA A 93 12.43 -14.81 12.24
N ILE A 94 13.34 -15.05 13.20
CA ILE A 94 14.47 -14.17 13.52
C ILE A 94 15.42 -14.04 12.32
N LYS A 95 15.79 -15.14 11.68
CA LYS A 95 16.64 -15.14 10.51
C LYS A 95 15.99 -14.41 9.32
N MET A 96 14.69 -14.61 9.12
CA MET A 96 13.95 -13.93 8.05
C MET A 96 13.81 -12.44 8.32
N ALA A 97 13.56 -12.01 9.55
CA ALA A 97 13.45 -10.60 9.91
C ALA A 97 14.73 -9.83 9.55
N SER A 98 15.88 -10.34 9.98
CA SER A 98 17.17 -9.72 9.65
C SER A 98 17.49 -9.80 8.16
N THR A 99 17.21 -10.93 7.50
CA THR A 99 17.45 -11.09 6.06
C THR A 99 16.60 -10.13 5.26
N GLY A 100 15.31 -10.00 5.54
CA GLY A 100 14.40 -9.07 4.86
C GLY A 100 14.83 -7.61 5.06
N PHE A 101 15.18 -7.22 6.28
CA PHE A 101 15.61 -5.87 6.58
C PHE A 101 16.91 -5.48 5.87
N PHE A 102 17.98 -6.26 6.02
CA PHE A 102 19.27 -5.93 5.41
C PHE A 102 19.20 -5.99 3.88
N SER A 103 18.48 -6.95 3.30
CA SER A 103 18.29 -7.00 1.85
C SER A 103 17.56 -5.77 1.32
N SER A 104 16.51 -5.31 2.01
CA SER A 104 15.78 -4.09 1.69
C SER A 104 16.67 -2.84 1.79
N PHE A 105 17.47 -2.75 2.85
CA PHE A 105 18.42 -1.65 3.02
C PHE A 105 19.48 -1.62 1.89
N PHE A 106 20.07 -2.77 1.57
CA PHE A 106 21.05 -2.88 0.49
C PHE A 106 20.44 -2.53 -0.87
N VAL A 107 19.21 -2.96 -1.16
CA VAL A 107 18.52 -2.56 -2.39
C VAL A 107 18.27 -1.04 -2.41
N GLY A 108 17.89 -0.43 -1.29
CA GLY A 108 17.77 1.02 -1.18
C GLY A 108 19.10 1.74 -1.44
N VAL A 109 20.22 1.22 -0.94
CA VAL A 109 21.58 1.74 -1.22
C VAL A 109 21.95 1.58 -2.70
N ILE A 110 21.62 0.44 -3.32
CA ILE A 110 21.86 0.24 -4.76
C ILE A 110 21.06 1.26 -5.58
N VAL A 111 19.78 1.48 -5.24
CA VAL A 111 18.95 2.50 -5.89
C VAL A 111 19.54 3.90 -5.73
N LEU A 112 20.04 4.24 -4.54
CA LEU A 112 20.74 5.49 -4.29
C LEU A 112 21.96 5.64 -5.19
N ILE A 113 22.88 4.67 -5.18
CA ILE A 113 24.13 4.74 -5.94
C ILE A 113 23.86 4.82 -7.44
N LEU A 114 23.03 3.93 -7.97
CA LEU A 114 22.68 3.91 -9.39
C LEU A 114 21.91 5.16 -9.81
N GLY A 115 20.99 5.63 -8.95
CA GLY A 115 20.22 6.85 -9.19
C GLY A 115 21.10 8.08 -9.27
N GLU A 116 22.09 8.23 -8.38
CA GLU A 116 23.05 9.35 -8.40
C GLU A 116 24.01 9.29 -9.61
N ILE A 117 24.51 8.10 -9.95
CA ILE A 117 25.39 7.92 -11.13
C ILE A 117 24.65 8.25 -12.43
N PHE A 118 23.37 7.85 -12.54
CA PHE A 118 22.55 8.03 -13.73
C PHE A 118 21.48 9.13 -13.55
N LEU A 119 21.74 10.16 -12.76
CA LEU A 119 20.76 11.18 -12.37
C LEU A 119 20.07 11.82 -13.59
N THR A 120 20.85 12.37 -14.51
CA THR A 120 20.33 13.03 -15.72
C THR A 120 19.60 12.06 -16.66
N PRO A 121 20.21 10.91 -17.08
CA PRO A 121 19.49 9.93 -17.91
C PRO A 121 18.19 9.43 -17.25
N LEU A 122 18.20 9.22 -15.94
CA LEU A 122 17.03 8.77 -15.19
C LEU A 122 15.94 9.85 -15.18
N SER A 123 16.29 11.11 -14.96
CA SER A 123 15.35 12.23 -14.99
C SER A 123 14.67 12.35 -16.36
N LEU A 124 15.42 12.24 -17.44
CA LEU A 124 14.88 12.28 -18.81
C LEU A 124 14.00 11.06 -19.10
N MET A 125 14.41 9.88 -18.67
CA MET A 125 13.61 8.64 -18.84
C MET A 125 12.28 8.71 -18.10
N LEU A 126 12.24 9.36 -16.94
CA LEU A 126 11.00 9.56 -16.17
C LEU A 126 10.08 10.64 -16.76
N GLY A 127 10.52 11.35 -17.81
CA GLY A 127 9.69 12.32 -18.52
C GLY A 127 9.99 13.78 -18.22
N SER A 128 11.18 14.07 -17.66
CA SER A 128 11.62 15.47 -17.46
C SER A 128 11.88 16.13 -18.81
N THR A 129 11.36 17.36 -18.97
CA THR A 129 11.67 18.21 -20.13
C THR A 129 12.90 19.07 -19.84
N PRO A 130 13.57 19.63 -20.87
CA PRO A 130 14.74 20.51 -20.66
C PRO A 130 14.48 21.68 -19.72
N THR A 131 13.26 22.18 -19.67
CA THR A 131 12.85 23.32 -18.81
C THR A 131 12.75 22.95 -17.34
N ILE A 132 12.27 21.72 -17.02
CA ILE A 132 12.11 21.27 -15.64
C ILE A 132 13.26 20.39 -15.15
N LEU A 133 14.19 20.04 -16.03
CA LEU A 133 15.31 19.15 -15.71
C LEU A 133 16.14 19.62 -14.50
N PRO A 134 16.54 20.87 -14.35
CA PRO A 134 17.27 21.32 -13.17
C PRO A 134 16.50 21.10 -11.86
N TYR A 135 15.21 21.43 -11.86
CA TYR A 135 14.34 21.20 -10.69
C TYR A 135 14.17 19.72 -10.37
N THR A 136 14.08 18.88 -11.42
CA THR A 136 13.95 17.43 -11.28
C THR A 136 15.22 16.84 -10.67
N GLU A 137 16.39 17.26 -11.13
CA GLU A 137 17.68 16.81 -10.61
C GLU A 137 17.89 17.26 -9.17
N ASP A 138 17.64 18.51 -8.84
CA ASP A 138 17.75 19.08 -7.50
C ASP A 138 16.85 18.34 -6.49
N TYR A 139 15.63 18.00 -6.89
CA TYR A 139 14.70 17.27 -6.05
C TYR A 139 15.08 15.79 -5.95
N MET A 140 15.36 15.14 -7.08
CA MET A 140 15.63 13.71 -7.16
C MET A 140 16.94 13.32 -6.45
N GLN A 141 17.99 14.13 -6.57
CA GLN A 141 19.26 13.90 -5.89
C GLN A 141 19.07 13.79 -4.37
N VAL A 142 18.27 14.66 -3.78
CA VAL A 142 17.97 14.62 -2.35
C VAL A 142 17.08 13.42 -2.01
N ILE A 143 16.02 13.18 -2.78
CA ILE A 143 15.10 12.05 -2.57
C ILE A 143 15.81 10.70 -2.60
N LEU A 144 16.78 10.52 -3.48
CA LEU A 144 17.58 9.29 -3.58
C LEU A 144 18.33 8.98 -2.28
N LEU A 145 18.79 10.00 -1.52
CA LEU A 145 19.38 9.79 -0.19
C LEU A 145 18.40 9.14 0.80
N GLY A 146 17.11 9.36 0.59
CA GLY A 146 16.04 8.74 1.40
C GLY A 146 15.74 7.29 1.03
N ALA A 147 16.15 6.80 -0.13
CA ALA A 147 15.78 5.48 -0.62
C ALA A 147 16.11 4.33 0.37
N PRO A 148 17.31 4.24 0.97
CA PRO A 148 17.61 3.21 1.97
C PRO A 148 16.72 3.31 3.21
N PHE A 149 16.40 4.51 3.65
CA PHE A 149 15.53 4.73 4.81
C PHE A 149 14.08 4.36 4.51
N LEU A 150 13.56 4.74 3.35
CA LEU A 150 12.20 4.43 2.94
C LEU A 150 11.96 2.93 2.78
N THR A 151 12.83 2.23 2.03
CA THR A 151 12.70 0.78 1.84
C THR A 151 12.76 0.02 3.16
N SER A 152 13.71 0.38 4.03
CA SER A 152 13.90 -0.26 5.33
C SER A 152 12.79 0.06 6.31
N SER A 153 12.31 1.31 6.36
CA SER A 153 11.18 1.72 7.20
C SER A 153 9.91 0.94 6.86
N LEU A 154 9.59 0.82 5.57
CA LEU A 154 8.44 0.05 5.12
C LEU A 154 8.59 -1.44 5.43
N THR A 155 9.80 -1.97 5.32
CA THR A 155 10.10 -3.36 5.69
C THR A 155 9.89 -3.59 7.19
N LEU A 156 10.47 -2.76 8.04
CA LEU A 156 10.29 -2.83 9.51
C LEU A 156 8.83 -2.65 9.92
N ASN A 157 8.14 -1.68 9.32
CA ASN A 157 6.73 -1.43 9.59
C ASN A 157 5.88 -2.68 9.33
N ASN A 158 6.05 -3.30 8.16
CA ASN A 158 5.30 -4.50 7.79
C ASN A 158 5.69 -5.71 8.64
N GLN A 159 6.98 -5.88 8.94
CA GLN A 159 7.45 -6.97 9.80
C GLN A 159 6.87 -6.86 11.22
N MET A 160 6.91 -5.68 11.85
CA MET A 160 6.35 -5.48 13.20
C MET A 160 4.84 -5.68 13.21
N ARG A 161 4.13 -5.15 12.23
CA ARG A 161 2.69 -5.34 12.11
C ARG A 161 2.33 -6.82 11.98
N LEU A 162 3.05 -7.57 11.15
CA LEU A 162 2.85 -8.99 10.91
C LEU A 162 3.30 -9.90 12.07
N GLN A 163 4.04 -9.35 13.04
CA GLN A 163 4.31 -9.96 14.35
C GLN A 163 3.20 -9.70 15.37
N GLY A 164 2.15 -8.93 15.02
CA GLY A 164 1.08 -8.56 15.93
C GLY A 164 1.27 -7.24 16.66
N ASN A 165 2.27 -6.45 16.29
CA ASN A 165 2.65 -5.21 16.96
C ASN A 165 2.34 -3.96 16.11
N ALA A 166 1.11 -3.86 15.61
CA ALA A 166 0.67 -2.77 14.73
C ALA A 166 0.83 -1.37 15.36
N LYS A 167 0.71 -1.23 16.67
CA LYS A 167 0.91 0.05 17.38
C LYS A 167 2.34 0.57 17.23
N PHE A 168 3.35 -0.27 17.43
CA PHE A 168 4.76 0.14 17.26
C PHE A 168 5.06 0.50 15.81
N ALA A 169 4.51 -0.25 14.86
CA ALA A 169 4.60 0.06 13.43
C ALA A 169 4.00 1.43 13.09
N MET A 170 2.84 1.76 13.67
CA MET A 170 2.18 3.05 13.50
C MET A 170 3.04 4.22 14.00
N PHE A 171 3.60 4.12 15.20
CA PHE A 171 4.36 5.22 15.79
C PHE A 171 5.50 5.70 14.88
N GLY A 172 6.25 4.78 14.27
CA GLY A 172 7.34 5.15 13.38
C GLY A 172 6.87 5.92 12.14
N ILE A 173 5.87 5.39 11.46
CA ILE A 173 5.35 5.99 10.22
C ILE A 173 4.67 7.33 10.50
N VAL A 174 3.79 7.39 11.50
CA VAL A 174 3.04 8.60 11.83
C VAL A 174 3.97 9.74 12.28
N THR A 175 4.98 9.44 13.09
CA THR A 175 5.94 10.46 13.53
C THR A 175 6.72 11.04 12.36
N GLY A 176 7.20 10.19 11.43
CA GLY A 176 7.89 10.66 10.23
C GLY A 176 7.01 11.50 9.32
N ALA A 177 5.74 11.12 9.15
CA ALA A 177 4.78 11.86 8.34
C ALA A 177 4.43 13.23 8.95
N ILE A 178 4.19 13.29 10.27
CA ILE A 178 3.93 14.56 10.97
C ILE A 178 5.14 15.49 10.86
N LEU A 179 6.34 14.95 11.06
CA LEU A 179 7.57 15.73 10.96
C LEU A 179 7.76 16.29 9.55
N ASN A 180 7.48 15.51 8.51
CA ASN A 180 7.52 15.96 7.13
C ASN A 180 6.59 17.17 6.90
N VAL A 181 5.32 17.09 7.32
CA VAL A 181 4.34 18.18 7.17
C VAL A 181 4.77 19.47 7.90
N ILE A 182 5.47 19.35 9.04
CA ILE A 182 6.00 20.50 9.78
C ILE A 182 7.21 21.08 9.07
N LEU A 183 8.10 20.23 8.55
CA LEU A 183 9.34 20.66 7.90
C LEU A 183 9.12 21.25 6.51
N ASP A 184 8.08 20.83 5.78
CA ASP A 184 7.79 21.33 4.44
C ASP A 184 7.74 22.86 4.38
N PRO A 185 6.84 23.58 5.08
CA PRO A 185 6.79 25.04 5.01
C PRO A 185 8.05 25.68 5.58
N LEU A 186 8.69 25.06 6.57
CA LEU A 186 9.91 25.57 7.18
C LEU A 186 11.08 25.58 6.20
N LEU A 187 11.35 24.44 5.55
CA LEU A 187 12.47 24.29 4.63
C LEU A 187 12.20 24.97 3.27
N ILE A 188 10.97 24.89 2.78
CA ILE A 188 10.60 25.49 1.49
C ILE A 188 10.63 27.01 1.55
N PHE A 189 9.94 27.60 2.53
CA PHE A 189 9.68 29.05 2.57
C PHE A 189 10.59 29.78 3.54
N THR A 190 10.73 29.31 4.80
CA THR A 190 11.50 30.01 5.83
C THR A 190 12.99 29.95 5.56
N PHE A 191 13.52 28.78 5.19
CA PHE A 191 14.92 28.63 4.79
C PHE A 191 15.17 28.91 3.31
N GLY A 192 14.11 29.09 2.51
CA GLY A 192 14.22 29.46 1.10
C GLY A 192 14.84 28.40 0.19
N LEU A 193 14.78 27.13 0.58
CA LEU A 193 15.38 26.02 -0.19
C LEU A 193 14.53 25.59 -1.39
N GLY A 194 13.31 26.11 -1.53
CA GLY A 194 12.43 25.78 -2.65
C GLY A 194 12.14 24.28 -2.76
N VAL A 195 12.25 23.74 -3.97
CA VAL A 195 11.99 22.31 -4.27
C VAL A 195 12.89 21.37 -3.47
N SER A 196 14.17 21.70 -3.33
CA SER A 196 15.12 20.94 -2.51
C SER A 196 14.68 20.89 -1.05
N GLY A 197 14.02 21.94 -0.54
CA GLY A 197 13.47 21.99 0.81
C GLY A 197 12.40 20.93 1.04
N ALA A 198 11.48 20.74 0.10
CA ALA A 198 10.49 19.66 0.13
C ALA A 198 11.15 18.27 0.13
N ALA A 199 12.18 18.08 -0.70
CA ALA A 199 12.93 16.84 -0.72
C ALA A 199 13.63 16.54 0.62
N TRP A 200 14.28 17.55 1.22
CA TRP A 200 14.91 17.41 2.54
C TRP A 200 13.91 17.11 3.65
N ALA A 201 12.75 17.76 3.65
CA ALA A 201 11.67 17.49 4.60
C ALA A 201 11.25 16.01 4.53
N THR A 202 11.07 15.49 3.33
CA THR A 202 10.71 14.09 3.07
C THR A 202 11.81 13.13 3.56
N VAL A 203 13.06 13.38 3.22
CA VAL A 203 14.19 12.50 3.61
C VAL A 203 14.42 12.52 5.12
N ILE A 204 14.33 13.67 5.78
CA ILE A 204 14.43 13.78 7.24
C ILE A 204 13.29 13.01 7.89
N GLY A 205 12.05 13.16 7.42
CA GLY A 205 10.89 12.40 7.89
C GLY A 205 11.09 10.89 7.75
N GLN A 206 11.60 10.43 6.62
CA GLN A 206 11.92 9.02 6.38
C GLN A 206 13.05 8.51 7.28
N ALA A 207 14.12 9.30 7.48
CA ALA A 207 15.24 8.93 8.35
C ALA A 207 14.79 8.83 9.82
N VAL A 208 13.99 9.77 10.30
CA VAL A 208 13.42 9.73 11.66
C VAL A 208 12.48 8.53 11.82
N SER A 209 11.61 8.28 10.84
CA SER A 209 10.75 7.09 10.83
C SER A 209 11.59 5.80 10.92
N PHE A 210 12.65 5.71 10.12
CA PHE A 210 13.58 4.57 10.14
C PHE A 210 14.21 4.35 11.50
N VAL A 211 14.76 5.40 12.13
CA VAL A 211 15.38 5.31 13.44
C VAL A 211 14.38 4.88 14.51
N ILE A 212 13.19 5.47 14.52
CA ILE A 212 12.12 5.12 15.46
C ILE A 212 11.72 3.66 15.30
N LEU A 213 11.46 3.20 14.06
CA LEU A 213 11.08 1.82 13.79
C LEU A 213 12.17 0.84 14.19
N LEU A 214 13.44 1.17 13.92
CA LEU A 214 14.57 0.34 14.34
C LEU A 214 14.68 0.24 15.85
N LEU A 215 14.48 1.34 16.59
CA LEU A 215 14.44 1.32 18.05
C LEU A 215 13.24 0.52 18.59
N MET A 216 12.09 0.60 17.92
CA MET A 216 10.89 -0.14 18.30
C MET A 216 11.03 -1.66 18.09
N THR A 217 11.94 -2.14 17.24
CA THR A 217 12.23 -3.58 17.14
C THR A 217 12.76 -4.18 18.43
N ARG A 218 13.33 -3.37 19.34
CA ARG A 218 13.85 -3.79 20.63
C ARG A 218 12.82 -3.68 21.76
N ARG A 219 11.59 -3.27 21.45
CA ARG A 219 10.51 -3.09 22.44
C ARG A 219 9.38 -4.09 22.22
N GLY A 220 8.72 -4.45 23.30
CA GLY A 220 7.65 -5.45 23.28
C GLY A 220 8.18 -6.83 22.88
N GLU A 221 7.35 -7.59 22.17
CA GLU A 221 7.71 -8.93 21.66
C GLU A 221 8.22 -8.87 20.21
N ASN A 222 8.70 -7.72 19.76
CA ASN A 222 9.26 -7.58 18.42
C ASN A 222 10.60 -8.35 18.31
N ILE A 223 10.84 -8.87 17.12
CA ILE A 223 12.13 -9.47 16.77
C ILE A 223 13.14 -8.36 16.55
N ALA A 224 14.15 -8.29 17.42
CA ALA A 224 15.25 -7.35 17.26
C ALA A 224 16.11 -7.69 16.04
N ILE A 225 16.46 -6.68 15.26
CA ILE A 225 17.29 -6.83 14.07
C ILE A 225 18.77 -6.85 14.46
N HIS A 226 19.45 -7.93 14.10
CA HIS A 226 20.89 -8.09 14.29
C HIS A 226 21.56 -8.61 13.04
N PHE A 227 22.70 -8.04 12.67
CA PHE A 227 23.45 -8.48 11.49
C PHE A 227 23.90 -9.94 11.59
N ARG A 228 24.16 -10.43 12.81
CA ARG A 228 24.49 -11.84 13.06
C ARG A 228 23.43 -12.83 12.55
N ASN A 229 22.17 -12.39 12.50
CA ASN A 229 21.04 -13.22 12.06
C ASN A 229 20.79 -13.08 10.55
N PHE A 230 21.55 -12.23 9.85
CA PHE A 230 21.49 -12.12 8.41
C PHE A 230 21.99 -13.42 7.78
N SER A 231 21.09 -14.10 7.11
CA SER A 231 21.30 -15.45 6.61
C SER A 231 20.68 -15.58 5.22
N PRO A 232 21.29 -14.97 4.19
CA PRO A 232 20.78 -15.03 2.83
C PRO A 232 20.80 -16.46 2.31
N SER A 233 19.69 -16.95 1.78
CA SER A 233 19.57 -18.25 1.13
C SER A 233 18.52 -18.18 0.01
N LEU A 234 18.69 -19.01 -1.01
CA LEU A 234 17.74 -19.08 -2.12
C LEU A 234 16.30 -19.37 -1.63
N GLN A 235 16.16 -20.21 -0.62
CA GLN A 235 14.86 -20.54 -0.04
C GLN A 235 14.20 -19.32 0.61
N ARG A 236 14.96 -18.50 1.37
CA ARG A 236 14.41 -17.29 2.00
C ARG A 236 14.03 -16.24 0.96
N TYR A 237 14.84 -16.05 -0.07
CA TYR A 237 14.51 -15.13 -1.16
C TYR A 237 13.30 -15.61 -1.97
N LYS A 238 13.11 -16.92 -2.16
CA LYS A 238 11.87 -17.45 -2.74
C LYS A 238 10.65 -17.14 -1.87
N GLU A 239 10.75 -17.27 -0.54
CA GLU A 239 9.66 -16.91 0.37
C GLU A 239 9.37 -15.40 0.34
N ILE A 240 10.41 -14.55 0.31
CA ILE A 240 10.25 -13.10 0.14
C ILE A 240 9.55 -12.80 -1.19
N PHE A 241 9.95 -13.46 -2.27
CA PHE A 241 9.33 -13.30 -3.58
C PHE A 241 7.84 -13.73 -3.56
N TYR A 242 7.53 -14.88 -2.97
CA TYR A 242 6.16 -15.37 -2.89
C TYR A 242 5.22 -14.46 -2.09
N GLY A 243 5.72 -13.89 -1.00
CA GLY A 243 4.93 -12.97 -0.18
C GLY A 243 4.98 -11.51 -0.65
N GLY A 244 6.02 -11.10 -1.36
CA GLY A 244 6.26 -9.72 -1.77
C GLY A 244 5.77 -9.37 -3.17
N SER A 245 5.86 -10.31 -4.12
CA SER A 245 5.49 -10.07 -5.51
C SER A 245 4.06 -9.57 -5.71
N PRO A 246 3.02 -10.02 -4.97
CA PRO A 246 1.68 -9.47 -5.13
C PRO A 246 1.60 -7.97 -4.78
N SER A 247 2.35 -7.54 -3.77
CA SER A 247 2.38 -6.13 -3.37
C SER A 247 3.10 -5.26 -4.40
N MET A 248 4.22 -5.74 -4.92
CA MET A 248 4.96 -5.07 -5.99
C MET A 248 4.12 -4.98 -7.27
N MET A 249 3.45 -6.07 -7.64
CA MET A 249 2.59 -6.11 -8.82
C MET A 249 1.41 -5.14 -8.68
N ARG A 250 0.76 -5.09 -7.51
CA ARG A 250 -0.33 -4.15 -7.25
C ARG A 250 0.12 -2.69 -7.37
N GLN A 251 1.28 -2.33 -6.80
CA GLN A 251 1.84 -0.98 -6.89
C GLN A 251 2.21 -0.59 -8.33
N GLY A 252 2.94 -1.47 -9.02
CA GLY A 252 3.38 -1.22 -10.40
C GLY A 252 2.20 -1.09 -11.36
N LEU A 253 1.22 -1.99 -11.27
CA LEU A 253 0.02 -1.94 -12.11
C LEU A 253 -0.86 -0.73 -11.79
N ALA A 254 -0.96 -0.30 -10.55
CA ALA A 254 -1.68 0.92 -10.20
C ALA A 254 -1.05 2.16 -10.85
N CYS A 255 0.28 2.23 -10.92
CA CYS A 255 0.98 3.31 -11.62
C CYS A 255 0.65 3.30 -13.13
N ILE A 256 0.78 2.14 -13.78
CA ILE A 256 0.46 1.99 -15.21
C ILE A 256 -1.02 2.29 -15.49
N ALA A 257 -1.93 1.84 -14.63
CA ALA A 257 -3.36 2.10 -14.76
C ALA A 257 -3.68 3.60 -14.68
N THR A 258 -3.03 4.33 -13.76
CA THR A 258 -3.20 5.78 -13.64
C THR A 258 -2.69 6.50 -14.89
N MET A 259 -1.53 6.10 -15.42
CA MET A 259 -1.01 6.67 -16.68
C MET A 259 -1.97 6.40 -17.84
N SER A 260 -2.48 5.19 -17.95
CA SER A 260 -3.45 4.80 -19.01
C SER A 260 -4.76 5.57 -18.88
N LEU A 261 -5.24 5.78 -17.65
CA LEU A 261 -6.43 6.57 -17.36
C LEU A 261 -6.25 8.03 -17.80
N ASN A 262 -5.13 8.65 -17.46
CA ASN A 262 -4.83 10.02 -17.83
C ASN A 262 -4.72 10.18 -19.34
N LEU A 263 -4.11 9.22 -20.02
CA LEU A 263 -4.02 9.21 -21.49
C LEU A 263 -5.39 9.11 -22.14
N ALA A 264 -6.24 8.20 -21.65
CA ALA A 264 -7.61 8.02 -22.19
C ALA A 264 -8.50 9.24 -21.87
N ALA A 265 -8.44 9.78 -20.66
CA ALA A 265 -9.19 10.97 -20.26
C ALA A 265 -8.74 12.23 -21.03
N GLY A 266 -7.45 12.32 -21.36
CA GLY A 266 -6.87 13.44 -22.12
C GLY A 266 -7.48 13.64 -23.51
N ALA A 267 -7.95 12.57 -24.13
CA ALA A 267 -8.68 12.65 -25.41
C ALA A 267 -10.00 13.44 -25.33
N TYR A 268 -10.54 13.61 -24.10
CA TYR A 268 -11.80 14.33 -23.83
C TYR A 268 -11.58 15.71 -23.16
N GLY A 269 -10.33 16.14 -23.07
CA GLY A 269 -9.93 17.45 -22.56
C GLY A 269 -9.49 17.47 -21.10
N ASP A 270 -8.97 18.61 -20.66
CA ASP A 270 -8.38 18.80 -19.34
C ASP A 270 -9.39 18.64 -18.20
N SER A 271 -10.66 18.98 -18.44
CA SER A 271 -11.74 18.80 -17.47
C SER A 271 -11.97 17.33 -17.14
N ALA A 272 -11.80 16.42 -18.11
CA ALA A 272 -11.91 14.99 -17.88
C ALA A 272 -10.73 14.45 -17.04
N ILE A 273 -9.50 14.89 -17.33
CA ILE A 273 -8.32 14.54 -16.53
C ILE A 273 -8.49 15.02 -15.08
N ALA A 274 -8.91 16.28 -14.91
CA ALA A 274 -9.11 16.87 -13.59
C ALA A 274 -10.20 16.12 -12.81
N ALA A 275 -11.33 15.80 -13.44
CA ALA A 275 -12.42 15.05 -12.81
C ALA A 275 -11.98 13.65 -12.38
N MET A 276 -11.31 12.89 -13.25
CA MET A 276 -10.84 11.54 -12.93
C MET A 276 -9.77 11.54 -11.85
N SER A 277 -8.90 12.55 -11.82
CA SER A 277 -7.90 12.73 -10.74
C SER A 277 -8.57 12.97 -9.39
N ILE A 278 -9.62 13.79 -9.33
CA ILE A 278 -10.39 14.05 -8.09
C ILE A 278 -11.09 12.77 -7.62
N VAL A 279 -11.75 12.06 -8.53
CA VAL A 279 -12.40 10.77 -8.22
C VAL A 279 -11.38 9.77 -7.67
N GLY A 280 -10.19 9.69 -8.26
CA GLY A 280 -9.11 8.84 -7.79
C GLY A 280 -8.65 9.18 -6.37
N ARG A 281 -8.55 10.47 -6.01
CA ARG A 281 -8.20 10.91 -4.65
C ARG A 281 -9.26 10.55 -3.62
N ILE A 282 -10.53 10.72 -3.96
CA ILE A 282 -11.67 10.33 -3.09
C ILE A 282 -11.65 8.82 -2.87
N ALA A 283 -11.46 8.05 -3.94
CA ALA A 283 -11.34 6.60 -3.86
C ALA A 283 -10.16 6.15 -2.99
N MET A 284 -9.00 6.78 -3.14
CA MET A 284 -7.79 6.47 -2.36
C MET A 284 -8.03 6.62 -0.85
N LEU A 285 -8.67 7.70 -0.41
CA LEU A 285 -9.00 7.92 1.00
C LEU A 285 -9.98 6.86 1.53
N SER A 286 -11.00 6.50 0.75
CA SER A 286 -11.96 5.47 1.12
C SER A 286 -11.30 4.09 1.23
N PHE A 287 -10.42 3.76 0.29
CA PHE A 287 -9.69 2.50 0.29
C PHE A 287 -8.59 2.43 1.36
N ALA A 288 -8.04 3.56 1.82
CA ALA A 288 -7.07 3.57 2.91
C ALA A 288 -7.60 2.86 4.16
N VAL A 289 -8.89 3.04 4.48
CA VAL A 289 -9.56 2.37 5.61
C VAL A 289 -9.64 0.85 5.38
N VAL A 290 -10.07 0.43 4.18
CA VAL A 290 -10.23 -1.00 3.87
C VAL A 290 -8.87 -1.70 3.72
N ILE A 291 -7.88 -1.01 3.18
CA ILE A 291 -6.49 -1.51 3.15
C ILE A 291 -5.97 -1.67 4.57
N GLY A 292 -6.17 -0.69 5.44
CA GLY A 292 -5.78 -0.74 6.85
C GLY A 292 -6.46 -1.89 7.59
N LEU A 293 -7.76 -2.10 7.35
CA LEU A 293 -8.52 -3.23 7.90
C LEU A 293 -7.95 -4.58 7.42
N GLY A 294 -7.71 -4.74 6.14
CA GLY A 294 -7.11 -5.94 5.56
C GLY A 294 -5.68 -6.19 6.05
N GLN A 295 -4.88 -5.14 6.21
CA GLN A 295 -3.56 -5.23 6.80
C GLN A 295 -3.61 -5.60 8.29
N GLY A 296 -4.65 -5.21 9.02
CA GLY A 296 -4.92 -5.65 10.39
C GLY A 296 -5.32 -7.13 10.47
N PHE A 297 -5.99 -7.64 9.44
CA PHE A 297 -6.33 -9.06 9.31
C PHE A 297 -5.09 -9.95 9.04
N GLN A 298 -4.09 -9.47 8.29
CA GLN A 298 -2.94 -10.28 7.87
C GLN A 298 -2.17 -10.97 9.02
N PRO A 299 -1.82 -10.32 10.16
CA PRO A 299 -1.15 -11.01 11.26
C PRO A 299 -2.00 -12.15 11.83
N VAL A 300 -3.30 -11.95 12.02
CA VAL A 300 -4.23 -13.00 12.48
C VAL A 300 -4.24 -14.16 11.47
N CYS A 301 -4.33 -13.86 10.20
CA CYS A 301 -4.29 -14.83 9.10
C CYS A 301 -2.99 -15.66 9.14
N GLY A 302 -1.83 -15.02 9.24
CA GLY A 302 -0.52 -15.69 9.25
C GLY A 302 -0.33 -16.59 10.47
N PHE A 303 -0.65 -16.12 11.67
CA PHE A 303 -0.57 -16.89 12.90
C PHE A 303 -1.53 -18.09 12.88
N CYS A 304 -2.80 -17.87 12.50
CA CYS A 304 -3.78 -18.96 12.41
C CYS A 304 -3.39 -20.00 11.35
N TYR A 305 -2.89 -19.57 10.20
CA TYR A 305 -2.42 -20.50 9.16
C TYR A 305 -1.21 -21.31 9.63
N GLY A 306 -0.22 -20.67 10.26
CA GLY A 306 0.95 -21.33 10.84
C GLY A 306 0.59 -22.34 11.93
N ALA A 307 -0.33 -21.96 12.82
CA ALA A 307 -0.83 -22.83 13.89
C ALA A 307 -1.80 -23.93 13.41
N GLY A 308 -2.28 -23.88 12.16
CA GLY A 308 -3.27 -24.81 11.63
C GLY A 308 -4.71 -24.57 12.09
N LEU A 309 -5.00 -23.36 12.58
CA LEU A 309 -6.31 -22.93 13.08
C LEU A 309 -7.20 -22.41 11.93
N TYR A 310 -7.55 -23.29 10.99
CA TYR A 310 -8.25 -22.88 9.76
C TYR A 310 -9.67 -22.37 10.01
N ASP A 311 -10.39 -22.89 11.01
CA ASP A 311 -11.74 -22.42 11.34
C ASP A 311 -11.71 -20.95 11.84
N ARG A 312 -10.74 -20.63 12.70
CA ARG A 312 -10.50 -19.27 13.17
C ARG A 312 -10.08 -18.34 12.03
N LEU A 313 -9.27 -18.82 11.10
CA LEU A 313 -8.87 -18.09 9.91
C LEU A 313 -10.09 -17.75 9.02
N LYS A 314 -11.04 -18.70 8.84
CA LYS A 314 -12.30 -18.46 8.13
C LYS A 314 -13.16 -17.41 8.82
N GLU A 315 -13.27 -17.47 10.15
CA GLU A 315 -13.98 -16.49 10.97
C GLU A 315 -13.37 -15.09 10.81
N ALA A 316 -12.04 -14.98 10.91
CA ALA A 316 -11.31 -13.74 10.74
C ALA A 316 -11.51 -13.14 9.34
N TYR A 317 -11.45 -13.95 8.31
CA TYR A 317 -11.70 -13.53 6.93
C TYR A 317 -13.13 -13.02 6.76
N ARG A 318 -14.13 -13.79 7.22
CA ARG A 318 -15.55 -13.39 7.15
C ARG A 318 -15.79 -12.06 7.85
N PHE A 319 -15.29 -11.91 9.07
CA PHE A 319 -15.42 -10.68 9.83
C PHE A 319 -14.81 -9.48 9.08
N THR A 320 -13.61 -9.64 8.54
CA THR A 320 -12.92 -8.58 7.77
C THR A 320 -13.72 -8.18 6.53
N VAL A 321 -14.23 -9.14 5.77
CA VAL A 321 -15.05 -8.87 4.58
C VAL A 321 -16.34 -8.17 4.96
N ILE A 322 -17.05 -8.63 5.98
CA ILE A 322 -18.34 -8.04 6.42
C ILE A 322 -18.13 -6.60 6.85
N ILE A 323 -17.17 -6.33 7.73
CA ILE A 323 -16.92 -4.96 8.23
C ILE A 323 -16.47 -4.04 7.11
N GLY A 324 -15.53 -4.49 6.25
CA GLY A 324 -15.07 -3.69 5.12
C GLY A 324 -16.18 -3.41 4.10
N THR A 325 -17.02 -4.39 3.79
CA THR A 325 -18.18 -4.22 2.90
C THR A 325 -19.21 -3.28 3.51
N SER A 326 -19.52 -3.43 4.80
CA SER A 326 -20.46 -2.55 5.51
C SER A 326 -19.96 -1.10 5.50
N PHE A 327 -18.69 -0.88 5.77
CA PHE A 327 -18.07 0.44 5.69
C PHE A 327 -18.20 1.04 4.28
N LEU A 328 -17.86 0.26 3.23
CA LEU A 328 -17.93 0.74 1.86
C LEU A 328 -19.38 0.97 1.38
N ILE A 329 -20.37 0.25 1.90
CA ILE A 329 -21.79 0.53 1.65
C ILE A 329 -22.17 1.89 2.25
N VAL A 330 -21.74 2.19 3.47
CA VAL A 330 -22.01 3.50 4.11
C VAL A 330 -21.35 4.62 3.29
N ILE A 331 -20.09 4.44 2.86
CA ILE A 331 -19.40 5.40 2.00
C ILE A 331 -20.10 5.54 0.64
N CYS A 332 -20.62 4.46 0.07
CA CYS A 332 -21.39 4.50 -1.17
C CYS A 332 -22.64 5.37 -1.01
N ILE A 333 -23.43 5.16 0.02
CA ILE A 333 -24.68 5.90 0.26
C ILE A 333 -24.37 7.39 0.48
N ILE A 334 -23.44 7.71 1.38
CA ILE A 334 -23.06 9.10 1.68
C ILE A 334 -22.48 9.76 0.43
N GLY A 335 -21.50 9.11 -0.21
CA GLY A 335 -20.83 9.63 -1.40
C GLY A 335 -21.79 9.86 -2.57
N TRP A 336 -22.80 9.01 -2.72
CA TRP A 336 -23.82 9.17 -3.75
C TRP A 336 -24.65 10.44 -3.55
N ILE A 337 -25.05 10.70 -2.30
CA ILE A 337 -25.86 11.87 -1.93
C ILE A 337 -25.07 13.17 -2.14
N ILE A 338 -23.82 13.20 -1.67
CA ILE A 338 -22.98 14.41 -1.68
C ILE A 338 -22.00 14.49 -2.87
N SER A 339 -22.14 13.63 -3.88
CA SER A 339 -21.17 13.50 -4.99
C SER A 339 -20.84 14.83 -5.67
N GLY A 340 -21.81 15.68 -5.94
CA GLY A 340 -21.58 17.00 -6.53
C GLY A 340 -20.81 17.95 -5.64
N SER A 341 -21.21 18.06 -4.37
CA SER A 341 -20.54 18.91 -3.37
C SER A 341 -19.11 18.41 -3.12
N LEU A 342 -18.93 17.09 -3.05
CA LEU A 342 -17.63 16.48 -2.78
C LEU A 342 -16.61 16.81 -3.87
N ILE A 343 -17.00 16.76 -5.15
CA ILE A 343 -16.14 17.14 -6.27
C ILE A 343 -15.93 18.66 -6.30
N GLY A 344 -16.99 19.44 -6.04
CA GLY A 344 -16.94 20.90 -6.00
C GLY A 344 -15.95 21.45 -4.96
N VAL A 345 -15.77 20.77 -3.84
CA VAL A 345 -14.74 21.13 -2.83
C VAL A 345 -13.33 21.11 -3.41
N PHE A 346 -13.02 20.18 -4.32
CA PHE A 346 -11.71 20.10 -4.96
C PHE A 346 -11.57 21.06 -6.15
N ARG A 347 -12.63 21.22 -6.93
CA ARG A 347 -12.66 22.10 -8.09
C ARG A 347 -14.08 22.58 -8.37
N ASP A 348 -14.28 23.89 -8.24
CA ASP A 348 -15.55 24.54 -8.54
C ASP A 348 -15.61 24.93 -10.03
N ASP A 349 -15.75 23.90 -10.88
CA ASP A 349 -15.91 24.01 -12.33
C ASP A 349 -17.08 23.12 -12.76
N PRO A 350 -18.15 23.67 -13.39
CA PRO A 350 -19.34 22.91 -13.77
C PRO A 350 -19.04 21.71 -14.66
N LYS A 351 -18.07 21.80 -15.57
CA LYS A 351 -17.67 20.69 -16.44
C LYS A 351 -16.99 19.56 -15.67
N VAL A 352 -16.07 19.92 -14.76
CA VAL A 352 -15.37 18.97 -13.89
C VAL A 352 -16.37 18.27 -12.95
N ILE A 353 -17.30 19.03 -12.37
CA ILE A 353 -18.33 18.49 -11.48
C ILE A 353 -19.23 17.51 -12.25
N ALA A 354 -19.69 17.87 -13.47
CA ALA A 354 -20.55 17.02 -14.27
C ALA A 354 -19.90 15.66 -14.60
N ILE A 355 -18.66 15.66 -15.06
CA ILE A 355 -17.90 14.45 -15.39
C ILE A 355 -17.59 13.66 -14.10
N GLY A 356 -17.10 14.35 -13.07
CA GLY A 356 -16.68 13.73 -11.84
C GLY A 356 -17.82 13.05 -11.08
N VAL A 357 -19.03 13.63 -11.08
CA VAL A 357 -20.21 13.04 -10.44
C VAL A 357 -20.58 11.71 -11.09
N VAL A 358 -20.58 11.64 -12.42
CA VAL A 358 -20.89 10.40 -13.16
C VAL A 358 -19.83 9.34 -12.85
N ALA A 359 -18.56 9.66 -12.99
CA ALA A 359 -17.46 8.74 -12.70
C ALA A 359 -17.46 8.26 -11.24
N LEU A 360 -17.64 9.18 -10.28
CA LEU A 360 -17.69 8.84 -8.85
C LEU A 360 -18.86 7.91 -8.55
N ARG A 361 -20.05 8.18 -9.07
CA ARG A 361 -21.23 7.33 -8.85
C ARG A 361 -21.06 5.92 -9.41
N TRP A 362 -20.49 5.77 -10.62
CA TRP A 362 -20.13 4.46 -11.15
C TRP A 362 -19.19 3.71 -10.21
N GLN A 363 -18.15 4.37 -9.75
CA GLN A 363 -17.16 3.75 -8.87
C GLN A 363 -17.73 3.42 -7.48
N LEU A 364 -18.58 4.29 -6.92
CA LEU A 364 -19.24 4.05 -5.64
C LEU A 364 -20.13 2.80 -5.66
N CYS A 365 -20.84 2.53 -6.77
CA CYS A 365 -21.68 1.34 -6.91
C CYS A 365 -20.90 0.03 -6.73
N THR A 366 -19.63 0.01 -7.12
CA THR A 366 -18.78 -1.18 -7.03
C THR A 366 -17.87 -1.22 -5.81
N PHE A 367 -17.80 -0.13 -5.03
CA PHE A 367 -16.99 -0.06 -3.81
C PHE A 367 -17.20 -1.24 -2.87
N PRO A 368 -18.42 -1.67 -2.55
CA PRO A 368 -18.64 -2.80 -1.64
C PRO A 368 -17.95 -4.10 -2.07
N LEU A 369 -17.77 -4.31 -3.37
CA LEU A 369 -17.10 -5.49 -3.92
C LEU A 369 -15.60 -5.53 -3.57
N ASN A 370 -15.00 -4.37 -3.39
CA ASN A 370 -13.56 -4.24 -3.20
C ASN A 370 -13.06 -4.79 -1.86
N SER A 371 -13.91 -4.84 -0.83
CA SER A 371 -13.55 -5.45 0.45
C SER A 371 -13.21 -6.94 0.29
N LEU A 372 -14.04 -7.68 -0.46
CA LEU A 372 -13.80 -9.10 -0.74
C LEU A 372 -12.56 -9.29 -1.61
N ILE A 373 -12.39 -8.49 -2.65
CA ILE A 373 -11.23 -8.57 -3.55
C ILE A 373 -9.93 -8.37 -2.76
N LEU A 374 -9.88 -7.33 -1.93
CA LEU A 374 -8.69 -6.96 -1.17
C LEU A 374 -8.36 -7.98 -0.07
N ALA A 375 -9.36 -8.38 0.72
CA ALA A 375 -9.19 -9.38 1.77
C ALA A 375 -8.74 -10.72 1.20
N SER A 376 -9.24 -11.12 0.04
CA SER A 376 -8.86 -12.35 -0.66
C SER A 376 -7.43 -12.33 -1.19
N ASN A 377 -7.02 -11.18 -1.73
CA ASN A 377 -5.63 -10.97 -2.14
C ASN A 377 -4.67 -11.11 -0.95
N MET A 378 -5.00 -10.46 0.18
CA MET A 378 -4.20 -10.53 1.40
C MET A 378 -4.19 -11.93 2.03
N LEU A 379 -5.32 -12.64 2.00
CA LEU A 379 -5.42 -14.04 2.42
C LEU A 379 -4.47 -14.92 1.61
N ALA A 380 -4.55 -14.86 0.29
CA ALA A 380 -3.72 -15.68 -0.60
C ALA A 380 -2.22 -15.34 -0.46
N GLN A 381 -1.89 -14.06 -0.30
CA GLN A 381 -0.54 -13.57 -0.06
C GLN A 381 0.04 -14.10 1.25
N THR A 382 -0.72 -14.05 2.33
CA THR A 382 -0.28 -14.48 3.67
C THR A 382 -0.21 -15.99 3.79
N CYS A 383 -1.14 -16.73 3.18
CA CYS A 383 -1.19 -18.20 3.22
C CYS A 383 -0.29 -18.90 2.20
N ARG A 384 0.71 -18.22 1.63
CA ARG A 384 1.68 -18.81 0.70
C ARG A 384 1.03 -19.41 -0.56
N LYS A 385 0.05 -18.71 -1.13
CA LYS A 385 -0.56 -19.06 -2.42
C LYS A 385 -0.18 -18.02 -3.50
N PRO A 386 1.11 -17.97 -3.93
CA PRO A 386 1.66 -16.85 -4.69
C PRO A 386 0.95 -16.62 -6.03
N TRP A 387 0.60 -17.67 -6.76
CA TRP A 387 -0.10 -17.53 -8.03
C TRP A 387 -1.48 -16.87 -7.87
N ARG A 388 -2.27 -17.32 -6.88
CA ARG A 388 -3.57 -16.74 -6.58
C ARG A 388 -3.42 -15.28 -6.12
N ALA A 389 -2.45 -15.02 -5.25
CA ALA A 389 -2.17 -13.68 -4.77
C ALA A 389 -1.77 -12.71 -5.90
N ASN A 390 -0.90 -13.14 -6.82
CA ASN A 390 -0.50 -12.35 -7.97
C ASN A 390 -1.64 -12.11 -8.97
N ILE A 391 -2.45 -13.14 -9.27
CA ILE A 391 -3.62 -12.99 -10.13
C ILE A 391 -4.61 -11.98 -9.53
N LEU A 392 -4.92 -12.10 -8.23
CA LEU A 392 -5.82 -11.18 -7.53
C LEU A 392 -5.24 -9.77 -7.43
N ALA A 393 -3.92 -9.63 -7.23
CA ALA A 393 -3.25 -8.33 -7.22
C ALA A 393 -3.29 -7.65 -8.60
N ALA A 394 -3.14 -8.44 -9.66
CA ALA A 394 -3.17 -7.94 -11.03
C ALA A 394 -4.59 -7.67 -11.55
N ALA A 395 -5.60 -8.37 -11.05
CA ALA A 395 -6.93 -8.37 -11.62
C ALA A 395 -7.53 -6.96 -11.76
N ARG A 396 -7.54 -6.21 -10.65
CA ARG A 396 -8.26 -4.94 -10.57
C ARG A 396 -7.64 -3.84 -11.42
N GLN A 397 -6.32 -3.64 -11.34
CA GLN A 397 -5.63 -2.51 -11.98
C GLN A 397 -4.90 -2.92 -13.27
N GLY A 398 -4.57 -4.18 -13.44
CA GLY A 398 -3.81 -4.67 -14.58
C GLY A 398 -4.68 -5.44 -15.59
N LEU A 399 -5.10 -6.64 -15.18
CA LEU A 399 -5.72 -7.61 -16.08
C LEU A 399 -7.01 -7.11 -16.73
N PHE A 400 -7.85 -6.41 -15.96
CA PHE A 400 -9.14 -5.91 -16.47
C PHE A 400 -9.09 -4.42 -16.79
N PHE A 401 -8.56 -3.58 -15.90
CA PHE A 401 -8.61 -2.12 -16.08
C PHE A 401 -7.83 -1.67 -17.32
N ILE A 402 -6.60 -2.11 -17.50
CA ILE A 402 -5.75 -1.63 -18.61
C ILE A 402 -6.36 -1.94 -19.98
N PRO A 403 -6.85 -3.15 -20.29
CA PRO A 403 -7.55 -3.38 -21.53
C PRO A 403 -8.86 -2.57 -21.67
N LEU A 404 -9.65 -2.51 -20.59
CA LEU A 404 -10.96 -1.85 -20.60
C LEU A 404 -10.85 -0.34 -20.81
N ILE A 405 -9.79 0.33 -20.31
CA ILE A 405 -9.63 1.78 -20.50
C ILE A 405 -9.38 2.18 -21.97
N PHE A 406 -8.98 1.25 -22.81
CA PHE A 406 -8.85 1.46 -24.25
C PHE A 406 -10.08 0.96 -25.02
N ILE A 407 -10.73 -0.11 -24.56
CA ILE A 407 -11.89 -0.70 -25.26
C ILE A 407 -13.17 0.09 -24.98
N LEU A 408 -13.48 0.41 -23.72
CA LEU A 408 -14.74 1.06 -23.37
C LEU A 408 -14.89 2.47 -23.97
N PRO A 409 -13.87 3.35 -23.95
CA PRO A 409 -13.99 4.65 -24.57
C PRO A 409 -14.18 4.58 -26.09
N ALA A 410 -13.64 3.56 -26.75
CA ALA A 410 -13.84 3.35 -28.18
C ALA A 410 -15.32 3.09 -28.56
N HIS A 411 -16.12 2.53 -27.62
CA HIS A 411 -17.53 2.21 -27.82
C HIS A 411 -18.49 3.21 -27.19
N PHE A 412 -18.13 3.77 -26.04
CA PHE A 412 -19.00 4.60 -25.20
C PHE A 412 -18.48 6.03 -25.02
N GLY A 413 -17.37 6.41 -25.65
CA GLY A 413 -16.79 7.74 -25.50
C GLY A 413 -16.37 8.03 -24.06
N LEU A 414 -16.63 9.25 -23.57
CA LEU A 414 -16.29 9.68 -22.22
C LEU A 414 -16.89 8.77 -21.13
N LEU A 415 -18.12 8.30 -21.31
CA LEU A 415 -18.76 7.38 -20.39
C LEU A 415 -17.95 6.10 -20.21
N GLY A 416 -17.25 5.64 -21.25
CA GLY A 416 -16.35 4.50 -21.17
C GLY A 416 -15.17 4.73 -20.22
N VAL A 417 -14.63 5.97 -20.15
CA VAL A 417 -13.60 6.35 -19.18
C VAL A 417 -14.19 6.38 -17.77
N GLU A 418 -15.35 6.98 -17.60
CA GLU A 418 -16.03 7.16 -16.31
C GLU A 418 -16.42 5.83 -15.65
N MET A 419 -16.87 4.84 -16.42
CA MET A 419 -17.31 3.53 -15.90
C MET A 419 -16.21 2.46 -15.87
N CYS A 420 -15.05 2.71 -16.45
CA CYS A 420 -13.99 1.71 -16.63
C CYS A 420 -13.60 1.00 -15.31
N GLN A 421 -13.38 1.77 -14.25
CA GLN A 421 -13.02 1.21 -12.95
C GLN A 421 -14.14 0.33 -12.38
N ALA A 422 -15.39 0.74 -12.51
CA ALA A 422 -16.52 -0.03 -12.04
C ALA A 422 -16.65 -1.37 -12.76
N VAL A 423 -16.50 -1.39 -14.08
CA VAL A 423 -16.52 -2.62 -14.88
C VAL A 423 -15.34 -3.52 -14.49
N SER A 424 -14.15 -2.97 -14.31
CA SER A 424 -12.98 -3.70 -13.84
C SER A 424 -13.20 -4.33 -12.47
N ASP A 425 -13.83 -3.62 -11.54
CA ASP A 425 -14.15 -4.11 -10.20
C ASP A 425 -15.14 -5.30 -10.26
N ILE A 426 -16.14 -5.26 -11.13
CA ILE A 426 -17.10 -6.37 -11.35
C ILE A 426 -16.38 -7.63 -11.87
N PHE A 427 -15.53 -7.49 -12.89
CA PHE A 427 -14.75 -8.63 -13.40
C PHE A 427 -13.78 -9.18 -12.36
N SER A 428 -13.13 -8.30 -11.60
CA SER A 428 -12.23 -8.70 -10.53
C SER A 428 -12.96 -9.45 -9.41
N PHE A 429 -14.15 -9.00 -9.04
CA PHE A 429 -15.01 -9.70 -8.07
C PHE A 429 -15.41 -11.08 -8.59
N THR A 430 -15.86 -11.17 -9.84
CA THR A 430 -16.28 -12.43 -10.47
C THR A 430 -15.12 -13.44 -10.52
N LEU A 431 -13.89 -12.98 -10.76
CA LEU A 431 -12.68 -13.81 -10.69
C LEU A 431 -12.31 -14.21 -9.26
N THR A 432 -12.52 -13.30 -8.31
CA THR A 432 -12.13 -13.52 -6.90
C THR A 432 -12.95 -14.61 -6.23
N VAL A 433 -14.26 -14.66 -6.47
CA VAL A 433 -15.18 -15.60 -5.81
C VAL A 433 -14.75 -17.06 -5.98
N PRO A 434 -14.53 -17.60 -7.19
CA PRO A 434 -14.09 -18.99 -7.35
C PRO A 434 -12.72 -19.27 -6.73
N ILE A 435 -11.79 -18.33 -6.80
CA ILE A 435 -10.45 -18.47 -6.20
C ILE A 435 -10.56 -18.62 -4.68
N VAL A 436 -11.39 -17.81 -4.03
CA VAL A 436 -11.62 -17.88 -2.58
C VAL A 436 -12.30 -19.19 -2.18
N VAL A 437 -13.35 -19.58 -2.88
CA VAL A 437 -14.06 -20.84 -2.61
C VAL A 437 -13.09 -22.02 -2.73
N TYR A 438 -12.26 -22.03 -3.76
CA TYR A 438 -11.25 -23.08 -3.93
C TYR A 438 -10.20 -23.05 -2.81
N THR A 439 -9.75 -21.86 -2.40
CA THR A 439 -8.78 -21.71 -1.31
C THR A 439 -9.32 -22.22 0.02
N PHE A 440 -10.58 -21.95 0.35
CA PHE A 440 -11.18 -22.47 1.58
C PHE A 440 -11.49 -23.98 1.53
N ARG A 441 -11.81 -24.54 0.36
CA ARG A 441 -11.90 -26.00 0.18
C ARG A 441 -10.55 -26.68 0.45
N GLU A 442 -9.47 -26.10 -0.05
CA GLU A 442 -8.11 -26.58 0.19
C GLU A 442 -7.76 -26.54 1.69
N PHE A 443 -8.09 -25.44 2.40
CA PHE A 443 -7.88 -25.35 3.85
C PHE A 443 -8.70 -26.39 4.63
N THR A 444 -9.90 -26.69 4.19
CA THR A 444 -10.72 -27.75 4.82
C THR A 444 -10.06 -29.11 4.65
N ARG A 445 -9.48 -29.40 3.49
CA ARG A 445 -8.73 -30.62 3.23
C ARG A 445 -7.44 -30.69 4.05
N GLU A 446 -6.65 -29.62 4.07
CA GLU A 446 -5.42 -29.53 4.88
C GLU A 446 -5.72 -29.74 6.38
N ALA A 447 -6.86 -29.21 6.88
CA ALA A 447 -7.31 -29.41 8.25
C ALA A 447 -7.64 -30.88 8.54
N ALA A 448 -8.30 -31.58 7.61
CA ALA A 448 -8.62 -33.01 7.74
C ALA A 448 -7.36 -33.87 7.74
N GLU A 449 -6.41 -33.61 6.85
CA GLU A 449 -5.15 -34.34 6.76
C GLU A 449 -4.26 -34.17 8.01
N ARG A 450 -4.32 -33.02 8.68
CA ARG A 450 -3.60 -32.82 9.96
C ARG A 450 -4.22 -33.58 11.11
N LYS A 451 -5.57 -33.70 11.16
CA LYS A 451 -6.27 -34.49 12.18
C LYS A 451 -5.99 -35.99 12.08
N THR A 452 -5.70 -36.51 10.88
CA THR A 452 -5.37 -37.93 10.66
C THR A 452 -3.90 -38.26 10.95
N LYS A 453 -3.03 -37.25 11.11
CA LYS A 453 -1.60 -37.45 11.42
C LYS A 453 -1.26 -37.31 12.91
N VAL A 454 -2.21 -36.90 13.74
CA VAL A 454 -2.14 -36.85 15.23
C VAL A 454 -2.90 -38.00 15.80
#